data_b519e91f09bc4208d0be0981c44b6fbc
#
_entry.id   b519e91f09bc4208d0be0981c44b6fbc
#
_cell.length_a   1.000
_cell.length_b   1.000
_cell.length_c   1.000
_cell.angle_alpha   90.00
_cell.angle_beta   90.00
_cell.angle_gamma   90.00
#
_symmetry.space_group_name_H-M   'P 1'
#
loop_
_entity.id
_entity.type
_entity.pdbx_description
1 polymer ?
#
loop_
_entity_poly.entity_id
_entity_poly.type
_entity_poly.pdbx_seq_one_letter_code
_entity_poly.pdbx_strand_id
1 'polypeptide(L)'
;MLPLALTAAIVIGDHVALRAASERTAAQQAVLWKGDWLEVRGGKKGWLKVWDHRHERGGWVQAKNVKAIELESTAAAPAVRAVVDFLRDTPGQESLGIAYAAIYLKVAPKGSIDAPLMISIGAMADRLARRASATNAEAATAEQLDVARSWGIVLTSVEQPDGVHICYDGAAFHGGLALGPSPADTATAVLALTEPGCEPQGLGATAQVSREEGRLALLERIEPTRVGGPVGNQLRIRRAEIAAQLAWATARRGDLAGAAKHADAAFGMFARVDKEELADDDVPAYGSAAVSVAASRWAALPAVPLAGLALQLAAGEEGETCVTLVAKSGSSEAKCTHGQVWPASLRASANKSAAVIAVEPLPGWLELWLYRRGEDGGWMIDVLAPNTDGPDRGYVELAGFSADGAHAVLVRESRTGGSVRRSFESVTLGTLAVDRKAGNLGALGAAQKWASAEWRKRTLALR
;
A
#
# COMPACT_ATOMS: atom_id res chain seq x y z
N MET A 1 22.69 54.58 0.94
CA MET A 1 22.04 53.49 0.22
C MET A 1 21.61 52.51 1.31
N LEU A 2 20.33 52.48 1.70
CA LEU A 2 19.82 51.39 2.53
C LEU A 2 19.93 50.10 1.71
N PRO A 3 20.40 48.97 2.28
CA PRO A 3 20.34 47.71 1.60
C PRO A 3 18.86 47.44 1.24
N LEU A 4 18.57 47.18 -0.03
CA LEU A 4 17.27 46.66 -0.40
C LEU A 4 17.09 45.33 0.39
N ALA A 5 16.17 45.32 1.35
CA ALA A 5 15.78 44.12 2.02
C ALA A 5 15.44 43.08 0.95
N LEU A 6 15.99 41.88 1.07
CA LEU A 6 15.78 40.80 0.12
C LEU A 6 14.30 40.41 0.14
N THR A 7 13.54 40.93 -0.83
CA THR A 7 12.11 40.66 -0.94
C THR A 7 11.91 39.50 -1.91
N ALA A 8 11.35 38.41 -1.41
CA ALA A 8 10.89 37.30 -2.22
C ALA A 8 9.44 37.49 -2.64
N ALA A 9 9.06 36.96 -3.77
CA ALA A 9 7.67 36.85 -4.18
C ALA A 9 7.35 35.39 -4.52
N ILE A 10 6.25 34.88 -3.98
CA ILE A 10 5.73 33.54 -4.31
C ILE A 10 4.62 33.72 -5.32
N VAL A 11 4.65 32.91 -6.39
CA VAL A 11 3.57 32.82 -7.37
C VAL A 11 2.37 32.11 -6.74
N ILE A 12 1.18 32.71 -6.80
CA ILE A 12 -0.04 32.22 -6.13
C ILE A 12 -1.06 31.58 -7.07
N GLY A 13 -0.75 31.51 -8.38
CA GLY A 13 -1.61 30.91 -9.42
C GLY A 13 -0.82 30.05 -10.37
N ASP A 14 -1.49 29.19 -11.09
CA ASP A 14 -0.92 28.41 -12.18
C ASP A 14 -0.96 29.23 -13.50
N HIS A 15 -0.10 28.87 -14.45
CA HIS A 15 0.01 29.51 -15.76
C HIS A 15 0.27 31.03 -15.72
N VAL A 16 1.02 31.52 -14.72
CA VAL A 16 1.36 32.92 -14.61
C VAL A 16 2.48 33.28 -15.60
N ALA A 17 2.24 34.25 -16.49
CA ALA A 17 3.21 34.64 -17.47
C ALA A 17 4.33 35.53 -16.88
N LEU A 18 5.59 35.11 -17.02
CA LEU A 18 6.76 35.98 -16.89
C LEU A 18 6.98 36.69 -18.23
N ARG A 19 6.99 38.01 -18.24
CA ARG A 19 7.04 38.82 -19.48
C ARG A 19 8.31 39.60 -19.59
N ALA A 20 8.69 39.91 -20.85
CA ALA A 20 9.87 40.71 -21.14
C ALA A 20 9.74 42.19 -20.70
N ALA A 21 8.54 42.73 -20.64
CA ALA A 21 8.26 44.10 -20.18
C ALA A 21 7.00 44.17 -19.29
N SER A 22 6.80 45.32 -18.61
CA SER A 22 5.69 45.56 -17.67
C SER A 22 4.36 45.88 -18.37
N GLU A 23 4.00 45.06 -19.38
CA GLU A 23 2.76 45.18 -20.14
C GLU A 23 2.23 43.80 -20.55
N ARG A 24 0.90 43.71 -20.78
CA ARG A 24 0.24 42.42 -21.07
C ARG A 24 0.56 41.86 -22.44
N THR A 25 0.92 42.72 -23.37
CA THR A 25 1.26 42.37 -24.76
C THR A 25 2.72 41.99 -24.96
N ALA A 26 3.58 42.25 -23.96
CA ALA A 26 5.00 41.88 -24.04
C ALA A 26 5.20 40.38 -24.20
N ALA A 27 6.26 40.00 -24.88
CA ALA A 27 6.60 38.60 -25.11
C ALA A 27 6.68 37.80 -23.77
N GLN A 28 6.10 36.63 -23.77
CA GLN A 28 6.19 35.69 -22.64
C GLN A 28 7.55 34.99 -22.69
N GLN A 29 8.28 35.03 -21.58
CA GLN A 29 9.61 34.43 -21.43
C GLN A 29 9.56 33.09 -20.73
N ALA A 30 8.61 32.91 -19.78
CA ALA A 30 8.35 31.65 -19.08
C ALA A 30 6.91 31.59 -18.62
N VAL A 31 6.45 30.38 -18.24
CA VAL A 31 5.24 30.12 -17.47
C VAL A 31 5.67 29.82 -16.05
N LEU A 32 5.04 30.48 -15.10
CA LEU A 32 5.28 30.28 -13.67
C LEU A 32 4.09 29.54 -13.07
N TRP A 33 4.37 28.78 -12.03
CA TRP A 33 3.41 27.91 -11.37
C TRP A 33 3.27 28.22 -9.88
N LYS A 34 2.19 27.81 -9.25
CA LYS A 34 1.98 27.98 -7.81
C LYS A 34 3.18 27.50 -7.00
N GLY A 35 3.70 28.37 -6.15
CA GLY A 35 4.85 28.10 -5.31
C GLY A 35 6.20 28.47 -5.94
N ASP A 36 6.28 28.86 -7.22
CA ASP A 36 7.53 29.36 -7.79
C ASP A 36 8.03 30.56 -6.97
N TRP A 37 9.33 30.57 -6.72
CA TRP A 37 10.00 31.62 -5.98
C TRP A 37 10.70 32.61 -6.94
N LEU A 38 10.47 33.88 -6.68
CA LEU A 38 11.00 35.00 -7.48
C LEU A 38 11.72 35.98 -6.57
N GLU A 39 12.93 36.40 -6.97
CA GLU A 39 13.61 37.51 -6.31
C GLU A 39 13.07 38.82 -6.87
N VAL A 40 12.55 39.69 -6.01
CA VAL A 40 12.02 41.00 -6.43
C VAL A 40 13.16 41.99 -6.59
N ARG A 41 13.33 42.52 -7.81
CA ARG A 41 14.36 43.49 -8.18
C ARG A 41 13.83 44.90 -8.45
N GLY A 42 12.51 45.12 -8.25
CA GLY A 42 11.85 46.41 -8.43
C GLY A 42 10.40 46.30 -8.78
N GLY A 43 9.72 47.42 -9.04
CA GLY A 43 8.33 47.44 -9.42
C GLY A 43 7.90 48.71 -10.16
N LYS A 44 6.83 48.59 -10.98
CA LYS A 44 6.25 49.71 -11.74
C LYS A 44 4.79 49.43 -12.06
N LYS A 45 3.90 50.35 -11.61
CA LYS A 45 2.48 50.38 -12.01
C LYS A 45 1.76 49.01 -11.98
N GLY A 46 1.80 48.28 -10.85
CA GLY A 46 1.13 46.98 -10.69
C GLY A 46 1.89 45.78 -11.29
N TRP A 47 3.15 45.97 -11.66
CA TRP A 47 4.10 44.95 -12.10
C TRP A 47 5.31 44.91 -11.19
N LEU A 48 5.82 43.69 -10.94
CA LEU A 48 7.11 43.48 -10.25
C LEU A 48 8.14 43.05 -11.30
N LYS A 49 9.34 43.65 -11.23
CA LYS A 49 10.53 43.19 -11.93
C LYS A 49 11.17 42.12 -11.06
N VAL A 50 11.31 40.94 -11.61
CA VAL A 50 11.74 39.75 -10.85
C VAL A 50 12.85 38.99 -11.56
N TRP A 51 13.58 38.20 -10.79
CA TRP A 51 14.45 37.16 -11.28
C TRP A 51 13.91 35.81 -10.85
N ASP A 52 13.74 34.93 -11.84
CA ASP A 52 13.30 33.54 -11.65
C ASP A 52 14.55 32.66 -11.62
N HIS A 53 14.84 32.09 -10.42
CA HIS A 53 16.01 31.25 -10.23
C HIS A 53 15.84 29.84 -10.81
N ARG A 54 14.60 29.34 -10.95
CA ARG A 54 14.35 28.03 -11.55
C ARG A 54 14.64 28.01 -13.04
N HIS A 55 14.27 29.08 -13.76
CA HIS A 55 14.48 29.19 -15.18
C HIS A 55 15.67 30.10 -15.58
N GLU A 56 16.40 30.61 -14.57
CA GLU A 56 17.58 31.48 -14.74
C GLU A 56 17.32 32.70 -15.64
N ARG A 57 16.18 33.40 -15.45
CA ARG A 57 15.82 34.56 -16.26
C ARG A 57 15.11 35.66 -15.52
N GLY A 58 15.31 36.85 -15.96
CA GLY A 58 14.61 38.03 -15.45
C GLY A 58 13.36 38.34 -16.27
N GLY A 59 12.42 39.03 -15.65
CA GLY A 59 11.21 39.48 -16.35
C GLY A 59 10.30 40.30 -15.47
N TRP A 60 9.06 40.42 -15.91
CA TRP A 60 7.99 41.15 -15.23
C TRP A 60 6.79 40.24 -14.97
N VAL A 61 6.29 40.27 -13.76
CA VAL A 61 5.07 39.57 -13.35
C VAL A 61 4.05 40.55 -12.80
N GLN A 62 2.75 40.31 -13.04
CA GLN A 62 1.71 41.16 -12.45
C GLN A 62 1.70 40.97 -10.92
N ALA A 63 1.74 42.07 -10.18
CA ALA A 63 1.79 42.04 -8.70
C ALA A 63 0.61 41.26 -8.05
N LYS A 64 -0.55 41.21 -8.71
CA LYS A 64 -1.71 40.47 -8.24
C LYS A 64 -1.55 38.92 -8.29
N ASN A 65 -0.60 38.43 -9.07
CA ASN A 65 -0.34 37.00 -9.27
C ASN A 65 0.74 36.45 -8.34
N VAL A 66 1.29 37.32 -7.50
CA VAL A 66 2.35 36.94 -6.55
C VAL A 66 2.13 37.56 -5.18
N LYS A 67 2.67 36.93 -4.16
CA LYS A 67 2.72 37.46 -2.79
C LYS A 67 4.16 37.79 -2.44
N ALA A 68 4.47 39.07 -2.25
CA ALA A 68 5.78 39.53 -1.77
C ALA A 68 5.90 39.28 -0.26
N ILE A 69 7.07 38.81 0.17
CA ILE A 69 7.42 38.51 1.56
C ILE A 69 8.83 39.03 1.83
N GLU A 70 9.00 39.77 2.92
CA GLU A 70 10.30 40.23 3.40
C GLU A 70 10.98 39.08 4.14
N LEU A 71 12.08 38.57 3.60
CA LEU A 71 12.81 37.42 4.16
C LEU A 71 13.66 37.76 5.38
N GLU A 72 13.97 39.04 5.60
CA GLU A 72 14.83 39.48 6.70
C GLU A 72 14.04 39.79 7.99
N SER A 73 12.72 39.73 7.95
CA SER A 73 11.84 40.08 9.05
C SER A 73 11.17 38.86 9.70
N THR A 74 11.50 38.60 10.97
CA THR A 74 10.78 37.61 11.78
C THR A 74 9.33 38.03 12.06
N ALA A 75 8.96 39.30 11.88
CA ALA A 75 7.61 39.81 12.09
C ALA A 75 6.59 39.17 11.13
N ALA A 76 7.02 38.72 9.96
CA ALA A 76 6.16 38.00 9.01
C ALA A 76 5.85 36.54 9.42
N ALA A 77 6.65 35.94 10.30
CA ALA A 77 6.55 34.52 10.63
C ALA A 77 5.16 34.05 11.07
N PRO A 78 4.42 34.72 11.97
CA PRO A 78 3.08 34.26 12.38
C PRO A 78 2.07 34.23 11.21
N ALA A 79 2.12 35.23 10.31
CA ALA A 79 1.23 35.30 9.16
C ALA A 79 1.57 34.20 8.13
N VAL A 80 2.86 33.96 7.89
CA VAL A 80 3.33 32.87 7.02
C VAL A 80 2.91 31.52 7.57
N ARG A 81 3.06 31.30 8.90
CA ARG A 81 2.62 30.06 9.55
C ARG A 81 1.13 29.82 9.39
N ALA A 82 0.29 30.83 9.61
CA ALA A 82 -1.15 30.70 9.43
C ALA A 82 -1.54 30.31 8.00
N VAL A 83 -0.79 30.78 6.99
CA VAL A 83 -0.98 30.35 5.60
C VAL A 83 -0.60 28.87 5.40
N VAL A 84 0.52 28.42 5.98
CA VAL A 84 0.92 27.00 5.92
C VAL A 84 -0.16 26.11 6.54
N ASP A 85 -0.63 26.48 7.73
CA ASP A 85 -1.65 25.71 8.44
C ASP A 85 -2.97 25.64 7.65
N PHE A 86 -3.36 26.73 6.99
CA PHE A 86 -4.54 26.75 6.11
C PHE A 86 -4.35 25.89 4.84
N LEU A 87 -3.16 25.95 4.19
CA LEU A 87 -2.90 25.25 2.95
C LEU A 87 -2.63 23.74 3.16
N ARG A 88 -2.25 23.34 4.38
CA ARG A 88 -2.03 21.93 4.75
C ARG A 88 -3.16 21.03 4.23
N ASP A 89 -4.41 21.43 4.48
CA ASP A 89 -5.58 20.60 4.22
C ASP A 89 -6.36 21.05 2.97
N THR A 90 -5.73 21.91 2.12
CA THR A 90 -6.34 22.41 0.88
C THR A 90 -5.80 21.67 -0.32
N PRO A 91 -6.57 20.72 -0.95
CA PRO A 91 -6.12 20.00 -2.13
C PRO A 91 -5.82 20.92 -3.30
N GLY A 92 -4.77 20.60 -4.07
CA GLY A 92 -4.33 21.39 -5.23
C GLY A 92 -3.50 22.64 -4.90
N GLN A 93 -3.20 22.85 -3.61
CA GLN A 93 -2.36 23.96 -3.15
C GLN A 93 -1.02 23.49 -2.55
N GLU A 94 -0.65 22.24 -2.77
CA GLU A 94 0.49 21.61 -2.10
C GLU A 94 1.80 22.31 -2.37
N SER A 95 2.11 22.62 -3.64
CA SER A 95 3.35 23.32 -4.01
C SER A 95 3.43 24.72 -3.42
N LEU A 96 2.30 25.43 -3.38
CA LEU A 96 2.21 26.73 -2.74
C LEU A 96 2.43 26.62 -1.21
N GLY A 97 1.80 25.65 -0.55
CA GLY A 97 1.95 25.41 0.89
C GLY A 97 3.39 25.05 1.26
N ILE A 98 4.05 24.20 0.43
CA ILE A 98 5.48 23.86 0.58
C ILE A 98 6.34 25.10 0.47
N ALA A 99 6.08 25.98 -0.50
CA ALA A 99 6.83 27.22 -0.67
C ALA A 99 6.69 28.14 0.56
N TYR A 100 5.46 28.31 1.09
CA TYR A 100 5.23 29.08 2.32
C TYR A 100 5.93 28.44 3.53
N ALA A 101 5.89 27.12 3.66
CA ALA A 101 6.59 26.41 4.72
C ALA A 101 8.11 26.58 4.65
N ALA A 102 8.69 26.48 3.46
CA ALA A 102 10.12 26.73 3.25
C ALA A 102 10.52 28.18 3.59
N ILE A 103 9.69 29.14 3.27
CA ILE A 103 9.91 30.54 3.70
C ILE A 103 9.79 30.67 5.21
N TYR A 104 8.78 30.03 5.82
CA TYR A 104 8.67 30.04 7.29
C TYR A 104 9.94 29.52 7.96
N LEU A 105 10.49 28.40 7.45
CA LEU A 105 11.75 27.84 7.98
C LEU A 105 12.92 28.82 7.90
N LYS A 106 12.92 29.79 6.94
CA LYS A 106 13.95 30.84 6.80
C LYS A 106 13.73 32.02 7.75
N VAL A 107 12.48 32.42 7.98
CA VAL A 107 12.15 33.63 8.80
C VAL A 107 11.76 33.31 10.22
N ALA A 108 11.53 32.04 10.55
CA ALA A 108 11.08 31.61 11.85
C ALA A 108 12.10 31.89 12.96
N PRO A 109 11.68 32.34 14.14
CA PRO A 109 12.56 32.44 15.29
C PRO A 109 13.19 31.11 15.66
N LYS A 110 14.38 31.12 16.24
CA LYS A 110 15.03 29.89 16.73
C LYS A 110 14.10 29.17 17.72
N GLY A 111 13.93 27.87 17.52
CA GLY A 111 13.10 27.02 18.39
C GLY A 111 11.59 27.06 18.10
N SER A 112 11.14 27.78 17.05
CA SER A 112 9.71 27.80 16.64
C SER A 112 9.36 26.73 15.60
N ILE A 113 10.32 25.93 15.16
CA ILE A 113 10.08 24.77 14.30
C ILE A 113 9.54 23.65 15.18
N ASP A 114 8.31 23.26 14.94
CA ASP A 114 7.56 22.27 15.72
C ASP A 114 7.14 21.05 14.87
N ALA A 115 6.68 20.01 15.55
CA ALA A 115 6.20 18.80 14.88
C ALA A 115 5.05 19.07 13.89
N PRO A 116 4.00 19.86 14.23
CA PRO A 116 2.92 20.15 13.30
C PRO A 116 3.38 20.78 11.98
N LEU A 117 4.38 21.66 12.00
CA LEU A 117 4.95 22.25 10.79
C LEU A 117 5.58 21.18 9.89
N MET A 118 6.45 20.34 10.48
CA MET A 118 7.14 19.28 9.73
C MET A 118 6.14 18.28 9.15
N ILE A 119 5.14 17.88 9.93
CA ILE A 119 4.06 17.00 9.47
C ILE A 119 3.25 17.66 8.35
N SER A 120 3.00 18.97 8.43
CA SER A 120 2.30 19.70 7.34
C SER A 120 3.08 19.70 6.04
N ILE A 121 4.40 19.90 6.10
CA ILE A 121 5.27 19.80 4.90
C ILE A 121 5.19 18.39 4.31
N GLY A 122 5.34 17.37 5.15
CA GLY A 122 5.26 15.97 4.73
C GLY A 122 3.90 15.62 4.10
N ALA A 123 2.81 16.03 4.73
CA ALA A 123 1.44 15.78 4.25
C ALA A 123 1.18 16.44 2.89
N MET A 124 1.66 17.64 2.67
CA MET A 124 1.55 18.32 1.37
C MET A 124 2.41 17.63 0.31
N ALA A 125 3.66 17.27 0.64
CA ALA A 125 4.56 16.58 -0.30
C ALA A 125 4.01 15.20 -0.71
N ASP A 126 3.53 14.42 0.24
CA ASP A 126 2.93 13.11 0.02
C ASP A 126 1.63 13.20 -0.79
N ARG A 127 0.74 14.15 -0.48
CA ARG A 127 -0.48 14.36 -1.26
C ARG A 127 -0.19 14.78 -2.69
N LEU A 128 0.80 15.66 -2.92
CA LEU A 128 1.22 16.04 -4.27
C LEU A 128 1.76 14.84 -5.04
N ALA A 129 2.59 14.00 -4.41
CA ALA A 129 3.13 12.78 -4.99
C ALA A 129 2.02 11.80 -5.39
N ARG A 130 1.02 11.57 -4.51
CA ARG A 130 -0.15 10.73 -4.82
C ARG A 130 -1.00 11.27 -5.97
N ARG A 131 -1.22 12.59 -6.01
CA ARG A 131 -1.93 13.21 -7.14
C ARG A 131 -1.20 13.02 -8.47
N ALA A 132 0.14 13.09 -8.45
CA ALA A 132 0.95 12.86 -9.63
C ALA A 132 0.97 11.41 -10.10
N SER A 133 0.72 10.46 -9.20
CA SER A 133 0.63 9.03 -9.49
C SER A 133 -0.75 8.62 -10.06
N ALA A 134 -1.75 9.50 -9.96
CA ALA A 134 -3.09 9.19 -10.44
C ALA A 134 -3.13 9.07 -11.97
N THR A 135 -3.87 8.09 -12.50
CA THR A 135 -3.98 7.80 -13.95
C THR A 135 -4.47 9.00 -14.78
N ASN A 136 -5.22 9.90 -14.15
CA ASN A 136 -5.76 11.12 -14.74
C ASN A 136 -5.11 12.39 -14.16
N ALA A 137 -3.82 12.30 -13.78
CA ALA A 137 -3.11 13.46 -13.24
C ALA A 137 -3.17 14.66 -14.21
N GLU A 138 -3.48 15.82 -13.66
CA GLU A 138 -3.49 17.07 -14.44
C GLU A 138 -2.06 17.42 -14.88
N ALA A 139 -1.91 17.98 -16.09
CA ALA A 139 -0.61 18.41 -16.61
C ALA A 139 0.11 19.40 -15.66
N ALA A 140 -0.64 20.26 -14.98
CA ALA A 140 -0.12 21.18 -13.97
C ALA A 140 0.57 20.47 -12.79
N THR A 141 0.20 19.22 -12.49
CA THR A 141 0.76 18.48 -11.36
C THR A 141 2.24 18.17 -11.56
N ALA A 142 2.66 17.87 -12.79
CA ALA A 142 4.09 17.64 -13.11
C ALA A 142 4.93 18.89 -12.82
N GLU A 143 4.46 20.05 -13.21
CA GLU A 143 5.14 21.34 -12.94
C GLU A 143 5.16 21.66 -11.44
N GLN A 144 4.07 21.35 -10.72
CA GLN A 144 4.01 21.53 -9.28
C GLN A 144 4.99 20.60 -8.53
N LEU A 145 5.28 19.39 -9.06
CA LEU A 145 6.35 18.53 -8.53
C LEU A 145 7.72 19.19 -8.67
N ASP A 146 7.98 19.80 -9.82
CA ASP A 146 9.26 20.49 -10.05
C ASP A 146 9.41 21.73 -9.16
N VAL A 147 8.32 22.46 -8.93
CA VAL A 147 8.30 23.53 -7.92
C VAL A 147 8.65 22.97 -6.53
N ALA A 148 7.99 21.88 -6.10
CA ALA A 148 8.27 21.27 -4.80
C ALA A 148 9.72 20.78 -4.67
N ARG A 149 10.28 20.18 -5.75
CA ARG A 149 11.70 19.80 -5.80
C ARG A 149 12.63 21.01 -5.63
N SER A 150 12.30 22.15 -6.22
CA SER A 150 13.10 23.39 -6.07
C SER A 150 13.16 23.89 -4.62
N TRP A 151 12.19 23.49 -3.79
CA TRP A 151 12.13 23.75 -2.35
C TRP A 151 12.75 22.63 -1.49
N GLY A 152 13.38 21.63 -2.12
CA GLY A 152 14.10 20.56 -1.42
C GLY A 152 13.26 19.33 -1.10
N ILE A 153 12.06 19.19 -1.68
CA ILE A 153 11.28 17.95 -1.58
C ILE A 153 11.91 16.89 -2.49
N VAL A 154 12.30 15.76 -1.90
CA VAL A 154 12.87 14.63 -2.63
C VAL A 154 11.77 13.66 -3.02
N LEU A 155 11.64 13.41 -4.32
CA LEU A 155 10.62 12.55 -4.91
C LEU A 155 11.29 11.47 -5.75
N THR A 156 10.87 10.24 -5.59
CA THR A 156 11.35 9.07 -6.35
C THR A 156 10.20 8.44 -7.13
N SER A 157 10.53 7.73 -8.20
CA SER A 157 9.57 6.94 -8.96
C SER A 157 9.73 5.46 -8.61
N VAL A 158 8.62 4.79 -8.31
CA VAL A 158 8.58 3.36 -8.00
C VAL A 158 7.66 2.67 -8.99
N GLU A 159 8.16 1.66 -9.68
CA GLU A 159 7.35 0.85 -10.59
C GLU A 159 6.48 -0.11 -9.78
N GLN A 160 5.18 -0.13 -10.09
CA GLN A 160 4.19 -1.02 -9.50
C GLN A 160 3.42 -1.72 -10.62
N PRO A 161 2.73 -2.84 -10.36
CA PRO A 161 1.94 -3.54 -11.38
C PRO A 161 0.84 -2.68 -12.04
N ASP A 162 0.35 -1.66 -11.34
CA ASP A 162 -0.69 -0.72 -11.79
C ASP A 162 -0.12 0.57 -12.40
N GLY A 163 1.20 0.73 -12.44
CA GLY A 163 1.86 1.89 -13.07
C GLY A 163 3.03 2.43 -12.25
N VAL A 164 3.49 3.61 -12.64
CA VAL A 164 4.59 4.31 -11.95
C VAL A 164 4.01 5.19 -10.85
N HIS A 165 4.45 4.95 -9.60
CA HIS A 165 4.09 5.76 -8.46
C HIS A 165 5.19 6.78 -8.14
N ILE A 166 4.80 8.02 -7.91
CA ILE A 166 5.70 9.05 -7.39
C ILE A 166 5.61 9.01 -5.87
N CYS A 167 6.75 8.90 -5.21
CA CYS A 167 6.85 8.72 -3.78
C CYS A 167 7.71 9.81 -3.15
N TYR A 168 7.21 10.39 -2.06
CA TYR A 168 7.99 11.30 -1.23
C TYR A 168 8.91 10.50 -0.31
N ASP A 169 10.15 10.95 -0.10
CA ASP A 169 11.14 10.27 0.73
C ASP A 169 10.83 10.29 2.24
N GLY A 170 9.85 11.10 2.67
CA GLY A 170 9.40 11.15 4.05
C GLY A 170 10.25 11.98 5.00
N ALA A 171 11.27 12.71 4.52
CA ALA A 171 12.21 13.42 5.38
C ALA A 171 11.53 14.36 6.39
N ALA A 172 10.50 15.11 5.99
CA ALA A 172 9.78 15.99 6.90
C ALA A 172 8.97 15.20 7.94
N PHE A 173 8.38 14.07 7.58
CA PHE A 173 7.69 13.20 8.53
C PHE A 173 8.65 12.65 9.60
N HIS A 174 9.83 12.17 9.20
CA HIS A 174 10.86 11.72 10.15
C HIS A 174 11.28 12.84 11.08
N GLY A 175 11.50 14.06 10.55
CA GLY A 175 11.78 15.25 11.35
C GLY A 175 10.66 15.56 12.35
N GLY A 176 9.41 15.53 11.91
CA GLY A 176 8.24 15.75 12.77
C GLY A 176 8.11 14.70 13.88
N LEU A 177 8.30 13.42 13.54
CA LEU A 177 8.26 12.32 14.51
C LEU A 177 9.36 12.43 15.59
N ALA A 178 10.50 13.04 15.29
CA ALA A 178 11.57 13.30 16.26
C ALA A 178 11.23 14.42 17.24
N LEU A 179 10.29 15.31 16.88
CA LEU A 179 9.86 16.45 17.69
C LEU A 179 8.69 16.14 18.64
N GLY A 180 8.25 14.88 18.73
CA GLY A 180 7.17 14.48 19.64
C GLY A 180 5.80 15.00 19.23
N PRO A 181 5.24 14.59 18.06
CA PRO A 181 3.97 15.07 17.54
C PRO A 181 2.76 14.59 18.36
N SER A 182 1.60 15.20 18.10
CA SER A 182 0.32 14.73 18.61
C SER A 182 0.00 13.32 18.10
N PRO A 183 -0.93 12.57 18.75
CA PRO A 183 -1.38 11.28 18.22
C PRO A 183 -1.88 11.33 16.77
N ALA A 184 -2.65 12.37 16.41
CA ALA A 184 -3.16 12.55 15.05
C ALA A 184 -2.02 12.80 14.04
N ASP A 185 -1.06 13.66 14.37
CA ASP A 185 0.10 13.93 13.53
C ASP A 185 1.01 12.70 13.41
N THR A 186 1.17 11.94 14.51
CA THR A 186 1.89 10.66 14.47
C THR A 186 1.23 9.70 13.49
N ALA A 187 -0.10 9.52 13.57
CA ALA A 187 -0.84 8.65 12.67
C ALA A 187 -0.68 9.08 11.20
N THR A 188 -0.81 10.38 10.91
CA THR A 188 -0.57 10.92 9.57
C THR A 188 0.81 10.55 9.04
N ALA A 189 1.86 10.76 9.85
CA ALA A 189 3.23 10.47 9.43
C ALA A 189 3.48 8.98 9.19
N VAL A 190 3.06 8.11 10.13
CA VAL A 190 3.35 6.67 10.00
C VAL A 190 2.55 6.01 8.89
N LEU A 191 1.31 6.45 8.62
CA LEU A 191 0.51 5.98 7.48
C LEU A 191 1.16 6.36 6.15
N ALA A 192 1.64 7.61 6.02
CA ALA A 192 2.34 8.06 4.82
C ALA A 192 3.67 7.34 4.61
N LEU A 193 4.49 7.20 5.66
CA LEU A 193 5.79 6.50 5.62
C LEU A 193 5.67 4.99 5.34
N THR A 194 4.49 4.43 5.48
CA THR A 194 4.23 3.00 5.23
C THR A 194 3.28 2.77 4.05
N GLU A 195 3.19 3.73 3.11
CA GLU A 195 2.34 3.63 1.92
C GLU A 195 2.74 2.44 1.04
N PRO A 196 1.83 1.49 0.74
CA PRO A 196 2.15 0.28 -0.03
C PRO A 196 2.61 0.57 -1.46
N GLY A 197 2.06 1.61 -2.09
CA GLY A 197 2.42 2.01 -3.46
C GLY A 197 3.85 2.52 -3.59
N CYS A 198 4.53 2.78 -2.47
CA CYS A 198 5.93 3.25 -2.44
C CYS A 198 6.94 2.15 -2.06
N GLU A 199 6.51 0.90 -2.06
CA GLU A 199 7.38 -0.23 -1.74
C GLU A 199 8.08 -0.77 -2.99
N PRO A 200 9.43 -0.93 -2.98
CA PRO A 200 10.15 -1.51 -4.10
C PRO A 200 9.76 -2.98 -4.28
N GLN A 201 9.60 -3.38 -5.52
CA GLN A 201 9.29 -4.75 -5.89
C GLN A 201 10.56 -5.62 -5.98
N GLY A 202 10.42 -6.94 -5.90
CA GLY A 202 11.51 -7.89 -6.18
C GLY A 202 12.58 -7.99 -5.09
N LEU A 203 12.30 -7.55 -3.86
CA LEU A 203 13.24 -7.72 -2.74
C LEU A 203 13.42 -9.20 -2.38
N GLY A 204 14.66 -9.61 -2.13
CA GLY A 204 14.94 -10.92 -1.54
C GLY A 204 14.34 -11.03 -0.13
N ALA A 205 13.98 -12.25 0.32
CA ALA A 205 13.24 -12.49 1.56
C ALA A 205 13.84 -11.82 2.80
N THR A 206 15.18 -11.78 2.93
CA THR A 206 15.84 -11.14 4.08
C THR A 206 15.65 -9.61 4.07
N ALA A 207 15.81 -8.96 2.92
CA ALA A 207 15.61 -7.52 2.79
C ALA A 207 14.13 -7.17 3.00
N GLN A 208 13.23 -7.99 2.50
CA GLN A 208 11.79 -7.83 2.71
C GLN A 208 11.41 -7.92 4.19
N VAL A 209 11.89 -8.93 4.93
CA VAL A 209 11.63 -9.03 6.38
C VAL A 209 12.12 -7.78 7.11
N SER A 210 13.37 -7.36 6.90
CA SER A 210 13.93 -6.18 7.56
C SER A 210 13.13 -4.91 7.27
N ARG A 211 12.65 -4.77 6.03
CA ARG A 211 11.84 -3.63 5.62
C ARG A 211 10.47 -3.64 6.29
N GLU A 212 9.76 -4.77 6.26
CA GLU A 212 8.43 -4.87 6.85
C GLU A 212 8.46 -4.74 8.38
N GLU A 213 9.52 -5.25 9.03
CA GLU A 213 9.76 -5.00 10.47
C GLU A 213 9.93 -3.52 10.76
N GLY A 214 10.70 -2.79 9.95
CA GLY A 214 10.86 -1.34 10.07
C GLY A 214 9.53 -0.58 9.89
N ARG A 215 8.72 -0.97 8.93
CA ARG A 215 7.38 -0.40 8.69
C ARG A 215 6.43 -0.68 9.87
N LEU A 216 6.44 -1.91 10.37
CA LEU A 216 5.61 -2.27 11.53
C LEU A 216 6.02 -1.47 12.76
N ALA A 217 7.34 -1.33 13.03
CA ALA A 217 7.86 -0.52 14.13
C ALA A 217 7.46 0.96 14.02
N LEU A 218 7.36 1.53 12.83
CA LEU A 218 6.82 2.88 12.63
C LEU A 218 5.34 2.95 13.04
N LEU A 219 4.52 2.01 12.61
CA LEU A 219 3.10 1.97 12.95
C LEU A 219 2.87 1.73 14.45
N GLU A 220 3.73 0.99 15.13
CA GLU A 220 3.65 0.71 16.58
C GLU A 220 3.90 1.95 17.44
N ARG A 221 4.39 3.06 16.88
CA ARG A 221 4.54 4.33 17.60
C ARG A 221 3.22 4.93 18.07
N ILE A 222 2.10 4.52 17.53
CA ILE A 222 0.78 5.03 17.89
C ILE A 222 -0.23 3.90 18.05
N GLU A 223 -0.87 3.81 19.20
CA GLU A 223 -1.99 2.87 19.38
C GLU A 223 -3.24 3.36 18.63
N PRO A 224 -3.90 2.50 17.81
CA PRO A 224 -5.06 2.89 17.02
C PRO A 224 -6.20 3.50 17.85
N THR A 225 -6.35 3.08 19.09
CA THR A 225 -7.37 3.58 20.02
C THR A 225 -7.13 5.02 20.44
N ARG A 226 -5.92 5.57 20.30
CA ARG A 226 -5.59 6.95 20.64
C ARG A 226 -6.10 7.97 19.62
N VAL A 227 -6.37 7.52 18.40
CA VAL A 227 -6.93 8.35 17.32
C VAL A 227 -8.37 7.97 16.99
N GLY A 228 -8.75 6.67 17.18
CA GLY A 228 -10.10 6.18 16.93
C GLY A 228 -10.57 6.33 15.48
N GLY A 229 -11.86 6.05 15.25
CA GLY A 229 -12.55 6.27 13.99
C GLY A 229 -11.86 5.70 12.75
N PRO A 230 -12.06 6.32 11.58
CA PRO A 230 -11.45 5.86 10.32
C PRO A 230 -9.93 5.76 10.39
N VAL A 231 -9.23 6.71 11.01
CA VAL A 231 -7.77 6.70 11.14
C VAL A 231 -7.28 5.51 11.97
N GLY A 232 -7.99 5.19 13.05
CA GLY A 232 -7.71 3.98 13.86
C GLY A 232 -7.88 2.71 13.04
N ASN A 233 -8.88 2.66 12.15
CA ASN A 233 -9.07 1.55 11.22
C ASN A 233 -7.95 1.46 10.17
N GLN A 234 -7.54 2.56 9.58
CA GLN A 234 -6.39 2.60 8.64
C GLN A 234 -5.13 2.03 9.27
N LEU A 235 -4.82 2.39 10.52
CA LEU A 235 -3.68 1.83 11.25
C LEU A 235 -3.81 0.32 11.46
N ARG A 236 -5.00 -0.19 11.83
CA ARG A 236 -5.23 -1.63 12.01
C ARG A 236 -5.08 -2.41 10.71
N ILE A 237 -5.68 -1.89 9.62
CA ILE A 237 -5.61 -2.47 8.28
C ILE A 237 -4.15 -2.55 7.82
N ARG A 238 -3.41 -1.44 7.92
CA ARG A 238 -2.00 -1.36 7.51
C ARG A 238 -1.10 -2.30 8.32
N ARG A 239 -1.27 -2.35 9.64
CA ARG A 239 -0.53 -3.29 10.51
C ARG A 239 -0.83 -4.74 10.15
N ALA A 240 -2.11 -5.09 9.92
CA ALA A 240 -2.51 -6.44 9.56
C ALA A 240 -1.91 -6.87 8.21
N GLU A 241 -1.91 -5.98 7.22
CA GLU A 241 -1.32 -6.25 5.91
C GLU A 241 0.19 -6.49 6.01
N ILE A 242 0.92 -5.63 6.71
CA ILE A 242 2.37 -5.77 6.91
C ILE A 242 2.69 -7.06 7.68
N ALA A 243 1.92 -7.38 8.71
CA ALA A 243 2.11 -8.63 9.46
C ALA A 243 1.85 -9.88 8.57
N ALA A 244 0.87 -9.82 7.67
CA ALA A 244 0.64 -10.88 6.69
C ALA A 244 1.81 -11.05 5.72
N GLN A 245 2.39 -9.95 5.23
CA GLN A 245 3.58 -9.97 4.37
C GLN A 245 4.81 -10.50 5.13
N LEU A 246 4.97 -10.12 6.40
CA LEU A 246 6.01 -10.69 7.27
C LEU A 246 5.86 -12.19 7.46
N ALA A 247 4.64 -12.72 7.60
CA ALA A 247 4.42 -14.16 7.72
C ALA A 247 4.96 -14.90 6.47
N TRP A 248 4.66 -14.39 5.29
CA TRP A 248 5.15 -14.95 4.03
C TRP A 248 6.68 -14.85 3.91
N ALA A 249 7.25 -13.67 4.10
CA ALA A 249 8.69 -13.44 3.95
C ALA A 249 9.52 -14.23 4.98
N THR A 250 9.01 -14.35 6.23
CA THR A 250 9.66 -15.11 7.31
C THR A 250 9.63 -16.61 7.01
N ALA A 251 8.52 -17.13 6.49
CA ALA A 251 8.44 -18.53 6.05
C ALA A 251 9.42 -18.84 4.90
N ARG A 252 9.59 -17.91 3.96
CA ARG A 252 10.55 -18.01 2.87
C ARG A 252 12.01 -18.10 3.35
N ARG A 253 12.30 -17.63 4.55
CA ARG A 253 13.60 -17.79 5.23
C ARG A 253 13.73 -19.11 6.00
N GLY A 254 12.70 -19.97 5.97
CA GLY A 254 12.64 -21.23 6.71
C GLY A 254 12.17 -21.12 8.15
N ASP A 255 11.83 -19.91 8.67
CA ASP A 255 11.30 -19.72 10.01
C ASP A 255 9.77 -19.82 10.02
N LEU A 256 9.27 -21.06 10.02
CA LEU A 256 7.83 -21.32 10.07
C LEU A 256 7.19 -20.94 11.42
N ALA A 257 7.97 -20.95 12.51
CA ALA A 257 7.45 -20.57 13.84
C ALA A 257 7.27 -19.05 13.93
N GLY A 258 8.22 -18.28 13.41
CA GLY A 258 8.09 -16.82 13.26
C GLY A 258 6.93 -16.45 12.33
N ALA A 259 6.82 -17.13 11.20
CA ALA A 259 5.71 -16.93 10.25
C ALA A 259 4.35 -17.15 10.91
N ALA A 260 4.19 -18.19 11.74
CA ALA A 260 2.96 -18.45 12.48
C ALA A 260 2.59 -17.30 13.42
N LYS A 261 3.57 -16.73 14.14
CA LYS A 261 3.34 -15.58 15.03
C LYS A 261 2.87 -14.35 14.26
N HIS A 262 3.49 -14.05 13.12
CA HIS A 262 3.08 -12.93 12.28
C HIS A 262 1.68 -13.12 11.71
N ALA A 263 1.32 -14.33 11.28
CA ALA A 263 -0.01 -14.67 10.79
C ALA A 263 -1.10 -14.50 11.86
N ASP A 264 -0.84 -14.97 13.09
CA ASP A 264 -1.75 -14.80 14.23
C ASP A 264 -1.90 -13.31 14.59
N ALA A 265 -0.81 -12.54 14.57
CA ALA A 265 -0.85 -11.10 14.80
C ALA A 265 -1.66 -10.38 13.71
N ALA A 266 -1.45 -10.72 12.44
CA ALA A 266 -2.20 -10.16 11.31
C ALA A 266 -3.70 -10.39 11.48
N PHE A 267 -4.10 -11.62 11.79
CA PHE A 267 -5.50 -11.98 12.05
C PHE A 267 -6.09 -11.20 13.24
N GLY A 268 -5.37 -11.13 14.37
CA GLY A 268 -5.81 -10.43 15.57
C GLY A 268 -5.97 -8.92 15.37
N MET A 269 -5.09 -8.28 14.57
CA MET A 269 -5.19 -6.87 14.22
C MET A 269 -6.37 -6.62 13.30
N PHE A 270 -6.53 -7.44 12.27
CA PHE A 270 -7.60 -7.31 11.28
C PHE A 270 -9.00 -7.52 11.89
N ALA A 271 -9.13 -8.46 12.82
CA ALA A 271 -10.39 -8.73 13.53
C ALA A 271 -10.88 -7.55 14.39
N ARG A 272 -10.02 -6.57 14.69
CA ARG A 272 -10.36 -5.35 15.44
C ARG A 272 -10.75 -4.16 14.57
N VAL A 273 -10.78 -4.32 13.26
CA VAL A 273 -11.27 -3.27 12.35
C VAL A 273 -12.76 -3.11 12.55
N ASP A 274 -13.20 -1.90 12.86
CA ASP A 274 -14.62 -1.57 12.98
C ASP A 274 -15.17 -1.26 11.60
N LYS A 275 -16.01 -2.16 11.08
CA LYS A 275 -16.58 -2.02 9.73
C LYS A 275 -17.61 -0.91 9.62
N GLU A 276 -18.25 -0.53 10.72
CA GLU A 276 -19.25 0.55 10.75
C GLU A 276 -18.59 1.93 10.66
N GLU A 277 -17.33 2.03 11.11
CA GLU A 277 -16.51 3.24 11.02
C GLU A 277 -15.55 3.23 9.81
N LEU A 278 -15.71 2.29 8.87
CA LEU A 278 -14.84 2.24 7.68
C LEU A 278 -15.27 3.31 6.68
N ALA A 279 -14.33 4.19 6.32
CA ALA A 279 -14.57 5.18 5.27
C ALA A 279 -14.66 4.49 3.88
N ASP A 280 -15.47 5.04 2.98
CA ASP A 280 -15.65 4.48 1.63
C ASP A 280 -14.32 4.35 0.88
N ASP A 281 -13.41 5.32 1.03
CA ASP A 281 -12.09 5.34 0.42
C ASP A 281 -11.16 4.24 0.98
N ASP A 282 -11.43 3.71 2.18
CA ASP A 282 -10.64 2.66 2.82
C ASP A 282 -11.12 1.24 2.46
N VAL A 283 -12.29 1.10 1.84
CA VAL A 283 -12.86 -0.21 1.48
C VAL A 283 -11.93 -1.03 0.57
N PRO A 284 -11.27 -0.47 -0.44
CA PRO A 284 -10.30 -1.21 -1.25
C PRO A 284 -9.10 -1.71 -0.45
N ALA A 285 -8.54 -0.88 0.44
CA ALA A 285 -7.42 -1.26 1.32
C ALA A 285 -7.83 -2.35 2.31
N TYR A 286 -9.03 -2.23 2.90
CA TYR A 286 -9.61 -3.26 3.76
C TYR A 286 -9.74 -4.60 3.01
N GLY A 287 -10.29 -4.59 1.79
CA GLY A 287 -10.44 -5.79 0.97
C GLY A 287 -9.08 -6.45 0.63
N SER A 288 -8.08 -5.64 0.30
CA SER A 288 -6.72 -6.11 0.01
C SER A 288 -6.06 -6.74 1.24
N ALA A 289 -6.11 -6.08 2.38
CA ALA A 289 -5.58 -6.60 3.64
C ALA A 289 -6.29 -7.89 4.07
N ALA A 290 -7.60 -7.96 3.91
CA ALA A 290 -8.39 -9.15 4.20
C ALA A 290 -7.91 -10.37 3.41
N VAL A 291 -7.64 -10.20 2.10
CA VAL A 291 -7.11 -11.27 1.25
C VAL A 291 -5.72 -11.70 1.70
N SER A 292 -4.83 -10.74 1.99
CA SER A 292 -3.46 -11.02 2.46
C SER A 292 -3.47 -11.76 3.80
N VAL A 293 -4.31 -11.33 4.75
CA VAL A 293 -4.47 -12.00 6.05
C VAL A 293 -5.07 -13.41 5.89
N ALA A 294 -6.04 -13.58 4.98
CA ALA A 294 -6.61 -14.90 4.69
C ALA A 294 -5.58 -15.85 4.07
N ALA A 295 -4.72 -15.36 3.18
CA ALA A 295 -3.64 -16.15 2.58
C ALA A 295 -2.59 -16.56 3.64
N SER A 296 -2.13 -15.62 4.46
CA SER A 296 -1.08 -15.87 5.46
C SER A 296 -1.53 -16.78 6.62
N ARG A 297 -2.84 -16.90 6.91
CA ARG A 297 -3.33 -17.70 8.03
C ARG A 297 -2.88 -19.18 8.02
N TRP A 298 -2.52 -19.71 6.83
CA TRP A 298 -2.03 -21.08 6.69
C TRP A 298 -0.73 -21.32 7.46
N ALA A 299 0.06 -20.27 7.71
CA ALA A 299 1.25 -20.33 8.54
C ALA A 299 0.95 -20.72 10.01
N ALA A 300 -0.21 -20.28 10.53
CA ALA A 300 -0.63 -20.51 11.93
C ALA A 300 -1.43 -21.79 12.12
N LEU A 301 -1.75 -22.55 11.06
CA LEU A 301 -2.53 -23.77 11.18
C LEU A 301 -1.67 -24.93 11.72
N PRO A 302 -2.18 -25.71 12.68
CA PRO A 302 -1.53 -26.95 13.06
C PRO A 302 -1.62 -27.96 11.92
N ALA A 303 -0.53 -28.71 11.72
CA ALA A 303 -0.52 -29.84 10.81
C ALA A 303 -1.52 -30.91 11.30
N VAL A 304 -2.29 -31.48 10.37
CA VAL A 304 -3.18 -32.60 10.66
C VAL A 304 -2.50 -33.89 10.22
N PRO A 305 -2.22 -34.84 11.13
CA PRO A 305 -1.65 -36.12 10.75
C PRO A 305 -2.62 -36.89 9.83
N LEU A 306 -2.16 -37.27 8.65
CA LEU A 306 -2.93 -38.08 7.70
C LEU A 306 -2.32 -39.49 7.59
N ALA A 307 -2.97 -40.48 8.19
CA ALA A 307 -2.46 -41.84 8.14
C ALA A 307 -2.31 -42.32 6.68
N GLY A 308 -1.08 -42.63 6.27
CA GLY A 308 -0.76 -43.15 4.95
C GLY A 308 -0.71 -42.14 3.80
N LEU A 309 -0.71 -40.84 4.12
CA LEU A 309 -0.41 -39.74 3.23
C LEU A 309 0.60 -38.81 3.89
N ALA A 310 1.63 -38.41 3.18
CA ALA A 310 2.63 -37.44 3.64
C ALA A 310 3.09 -36.55 2.50
N LEU A 311 3.60 -35.37 2.81
CA LEU A 311 4.31 -34.52 1.87
C LEU A 311 5.81 -34.75 2.03
N GLN A 312 6.49 -34.92 0.93
CA GLN A 312 7.94 -34.84 0.83
C GLN A 312 8.29 -33.51 0.17
N LEU A 313 9.11 -32.71 0.86
CA LEU A 313 9.65 -31.47 0.34
C LEU A 313 11.12 -31.68 -0.01
N ALA A 314 11.53 -31.24 -1.18
CA ALA A 314 12.91 -31.28 -1.66
C ALA A 314 13.29 -29.93 -2.27
N ALA A 315 14.56 -29.56 -2.23
CA ALA A 315 15.06 -28.44 -3.01
C ALA A 315 15.05 -28.79 -4.49
N GLY A 316 14.56 -27.87 -5.32
CA GLY A 316 14.68 -27.89 -6.77
C GLY A 316 15.86 -27.04 -7.25
N GLU A 317 15.62 -26.17 -8.22
CA GLU A 317 16.56 -25.14 -8.63
C GLU A 317 16.78 -24.11 -7.52
N GLU A 318 17.70 -23.15 -7.71
CA GLU A 318 17.98 -22.12 -6.71
C GLU A 318 16.70 -21.36 -6.27
N GLY A 319 16.38 -21.46 -4.98
CA GLY A 319 15.19 -20.84 -4.40
C GLY A 319 13.88 -21.58 -4.65
N GLU A 320 13.91 -22.76 -5.27
CA GLU A 320 12.75 -23.58 -5.59
C GLU A 320 12.50 -24.66 -4.53
N THR A 321 11.22 -24.91 -4.24
CA THR A 321 10.77 -26.03 -3.39
C THR A 321 9.90 -26.97 -4.21
N CYS A 322 10.29 -28.23 -4.29
CA CYS A 322 9.54 -29.30 -4.96
C CYS A 322 8.72 -30.09 -3.94
N VAL A 323 7.47 -30.35 -4.29
CA VAL A 323 6.50 -31.05 -3.43
C VAL A 323 6.07 -32.34 -4.09
N THR A 324 6.19 -33.46 -3.37
CA THR A 324 5.69 -34.77 -3.76
C THR A 324 4.71 -35.28 -2.72
N LEU A 325 3.51 -35.67 -3.14
CA LEU A 325 2.57 -36.37 -2.27
C LEU A 325 2.94 -37.87 -2.23
N VAL A 326 3.27 -38.38 -1.05
CA VAL A 326 3.62 -39.78 -0.84
C VAL A 326 2.44 -40.52 -0.21
N ALA A 327 2.01 -41.60 -0.85
CA ALA A 327 0.92 -42.43 -0.34
C ALA A 327 1.37 -43.92 -0.36
N LYS A 328 0.70 -44.79 0.42
CA LYS A 328 0.97 -46.23 0.41
C LYS A 328 0.83 -46.88 -0.99
N SER A 329 0.00 -46.29 -1.84
CA SER A 329 -0.33 -46.73 -3.19
C SER A 329 0.55 -46.08 -4.29
N GLY A 330 1.65 -45.42 -3.92
CA GLY A 330 2.54 -44.71 -4.84
C GLY A 330 2.58 -43.20 -4.60
N SER A 331 3.60 -42.54 -5.15
CA SER A 331 3.81 -41.10 -5.02
C SER A 331 3.29 -40.35 -6.25
N SER A 332 2.98 -39.05 -6.09
CA SER A 332 2.78 -38.17 -7.23
C SER A 332 4.11 -37.85 -7.93
N GLU A 333 4.03 -37.26 -9.10
CA GLU A 333 5.17 -36.52 -9.66
C GLU A 333 5.49 -35.32 -8.72
N ALA A 334 6.74 -34.88 -8.76
CA ALA A 334 7.16 -33.67 -8.05
C ALA A 334 6.65 -32.44 -8.80
N LYS A 335 6.06 -31.49 -8.08
CA LYS A 335 5.73 -30.17 -8.59
C LYS A 335 6.50 -29.13 -7.82
N CYS A 336 7.18 -28.24 -8.52
CA CYS A 336 8.10 -27.26 -7.94
C CYS A 336 7.53 -25.84 -8.01
N THR A 337 7.98 -24.99 -7.07
CA THR A 337 7.60 -23.57 -7.00
C THR A 337 8.70 -22.74 -6.35
N HIS A 338 8.88 -21.50 -6.81
CA HIS A 338 9.66 -20.49 -6.10
C HIS A 338 8.86 -19.82 -4.98
N GLY A 339 7.56 -20.11 -4.84
CA GLY A 339 6.68 -19.60 -3.82
C GLY A 339 6.81 -20.27 -2.46
N GLN A 340 5.97 -19.86 -1.52
CA GLN A 340 5.85 -20.47 -0.20
C GLN A 340 4.89 -21.66 -0.25
N VAL A 341 5.37 -22.84 0.12
CA VAL A 341 4.54 -24.01 0.39
C VAL A 341 4.14 -24.02 1.86
N TRP A 342 2.85 -24.27 2.14
CA TRP A 342 2.31 -24.37 3.50
C TRP A 342 2.05 -25.84 3.88
N PRO A 343 3.03 -26.60 4.41
CA PRO A 343 2.87 -28.04 4.63
C PRO A 343 1.75 -28.39 5.62
N ALA A 344 1.53 -27.52 6.62
CA ALA A 344 0.47 -27.68 7.62
C ALA A 344 -0.94 -27.59 7.02
N SER A 345 -1.09 -27.08 5.80
CA SER A 345 -2.38 -26.98 5.10
C SER A 345 -2.86 -28.28 4.48
N LEU A 346 -2.04 -29.34 4.47
CA LEU A 346 -2.40 -30.63 3.85
C LEU A 346 -3.72 -31.16 4.43
N ARG A 347 -4.69 -31.36 3.57
CA ARG A 347 -5.98 -31.99 3.88
C ARG A 347 -6.30 -33.03 2.83
N ALA A 348 -6.97 -34.11 3.24
CA ALA A 348 -7.35 -35.20 2.32
C ALA A 348 -8.84 -35.55 2.49
N SER A 349 -9.43 -36.08 1.43
CA SER A 349 -10.75 -36.72 1.47
C SER A 349 -10.75 -37.96 2.37
N ALA A 350 -11.89 -38.34 2.90
CA ALA A 350 -12.02 -39.48 3.82
C ALA A 350 -11.52 -40.80 3.21
N ASN A 351 -11.78 -41.00 1.92
CA ASN A 351 -11.33 -42.17 1.15
C ASN A 351 -9.88 -42.03 0.60
N LYS A 352 -9.22 -40.87 0.86
CA LYS A 352 -7.85 -40.58 0.40
C LYS A 352 -7.67 -40.62 -1.13
N SER A 353 -8.74 -40.43 -1.87
CA SER A 353 -8.68 -40.31 -3.36
C SER A 353 -8.28 -38.91 -3.79
N ALA A 354 -8.35 -37.91 -2.92
CA ALA A 354 -7.94 -36.56 -3.17
C ALA A 354 -7.25 -35.95 -1.93
N ALA A 355 -6.30 -35.06 -2.17
CA ALA A 355 -5.65 -34.24 -1.16
C ALA A 355 -5.36 -32.85 -1.70
N VAL A 356 -5.32 -31.85 -0.82
CA VAL A 356 -4.97 -30.47 -1.20
C VAL A 356 -3.86 -29.94 -0.33
N ILE A 357 -3.05 -29.03 -0.89
CA ILE A 357 -2.07 -28.22 -0.16
C ILE A 357 -2.16 -26.77 -0.65
N ALA A 358 -2.03 -25.84 0.26
CA ALA A 358 -1.96 -24.42 -0.07
C ALA A 358 -0.51 -24.05 -0.46
N VAL A 359 -0.39 -23.32 -1.55
CA VAL A 359 0.88 -22.78 -2.06
C VAL A 359 0.67 -21.30 -2.36
N GLU A 360 1.59 -20.47 -1.95
CA GLU A 360 1.55 -19.02 -2.12
C GLU A 360 2.73 -18.58 -3.00
N PRO A 361 2.56 -18.59 -4.33
CA PRO A 361 3.61 -18.22 -5.29
C PRO A 361 4.09 -16.78 -5.10
N LEU A 362 3.17 -15.87 -4.79
CA LEU A 362 3.42 -14.45 -4.53
C LEU A 362 2.70 -14.02 -3.26
N PRO A 363 3.19 -13.01 -2.53
CA PRO A 363 2.54 -12.50 -1.32
C PRO A 363 1.09 -12.10 -1.58
N GLY A 364 0.14 -12.72 -0.87
CA GLY A 364 -1.29 -12.47 -1.04
C GLY A 364 -1.93 -13.13 -2.27
N TRP A 365 -1.23 -14.03 -2.95
CA TRP A 365 -1.77 -14.90 -4.00
C TRP A 365 -1.63 -16.36 -3.59
N LEU A 366 -2.70 -16.96 -3.08
CA LEU A 366 -2.73 -18.33 -2.58
C LEU A 366 -3.47 -19.24 -3.55
N GLU A 367 -2.79 -20.26 -4.03
CA GLU A 367 -3.32 -21.36 -4.85
C GLU A 367 -3.57 -22.60 -3.99
N LEU A 368 -4.46 -23.48 -4.46
CA LEU A 368 -4.52 -24.86 -3.99
C LEU A 368 -3.96 -25.80 -5.04
N TRP A 369 -2.98 -26.60 -4.67
CA TRP A 369 -2.58 -27.74 -5.45
C TRP A 369 -3.41 -28.93 -5.02
N LEU A 370 -4.26 -29.41 -5.93
CA LEU A 370 -5.15 -30.53 -5.73
C LEU A 370 -4.51 -31.78 -6.33
N TYR A 371 -4.24 -32.74 -5.48
CA TYR A 371 -3.85 -34.09 -5.85
C TYR A 371 -5.10 -34.96 -5.93
N ARG A 372 -5.33 -35.64 -7.03
CA ARG A 372 -6.45 -36.58 -7.23
C ARG A 372 -6.00 -37.84 -7.97
N ARG A 373 -6.73 -38.93 -7.75
CA ARG A 373 -6.48 -40.17 -8.47
C ARG A 373 -6.99 -40.05 -9.91
N GLY A 374 -6.10 -40.40 -10.85
CA GLY A 374 -6.46 -40.63 -12.24
C GLY A 374 -7.17 -41.96 -12.47
N GLU A 375 -7.65 -42.18 -13.67
CA GLU A 375 -8.29 -43.45 -14.07
C GLU A 375 -7.33 -44.64 -14.03
N ASP A 376 -6.05 -44.38 -14.26
CA ASP A 376 -4.95 -45.35 -14.16
C ASP A 376 -4.50 -45.65 -12.72
N GLY A 377 -5.13 -44.98 -11.71
CA GLY A 377 -4.76 -45.09 -10.31
C GLY A 377 -3.53 -44.28 -9.91
N GLY A 378 -2.89 -43.55 -10.84
CA GLY A 378 -1.81 -42.61 -10.58
C GLY A 378 -2.31 -41.35 -9.91
N TRP A 379 -1.39 -40.52 -9.38
CA TRP A 379 -1.72 -39.20 -8.87
C TRP A 379 -1.59 -38.12 -9.95
N MET A 380 -2.62 -37.31 -10.13
CA MET A 380 -2.62 -36.12 -10.95
C MET A 380 -2.59 -34.90 -10.06
N ILE A 381 -1.96 -33.81 -10.53
CA ILE A 381 -1.85 -32.54 -9.78
C ILE A 381 -2.50 -31.44 -10.62
N ASP A 382 -3.52 -30.82 -10.07
CA ASP A 382 -4.18 -29.67 -10.66
C ASP A 382 -3.90 -28.42 -9.81
N VAL A 383 -3.60 -27.31 -10.46
CA VAL A 383 -3.43 -26.01 -9.79
C VAL A 383 -4.73 -25.23 -9.87
N LEU A 384 -5.30 -24.94 -8.72
CA LEU A 384 -6.53 -24.14 -8.62
C LEU A 384 -6.15 -22.72 -8.21
N ALA A 385 -6.20 -21.79 -9.17
CA ALA A 385 -5.91 -20.38 -8.95
C ALA A 385 -7.14 -19.59 -8.43
N PRO A 386 -6.94 -18.46 -7.76
CA PRO A 386 -8.03 -17.59 -7.29
C PRO A 386 -8.95 -17.07 -8.40
N ASN A 387 -8.39 -16.68 -9.54
CA ASN A 387 -9.09 -16.27 -10.75
C ASN A 387 -8.30 -16.65 -12.02
N THR A 388 -8.80 -16.27 -13.18
CA THR A 388 -8.19 -16.53 -14.50
C THR A 388 -7.44 -15.31 -15.06
N ASP A 389 -7.54 -14.14 -14.42
CA ASP A 389 -7.05 -12.86 -14.95
C ASP A 389 -5.57 -12.62 -14.65
N GLY A 390 -4.93 -13.55 -13.93
CA GLY A 390 -3.54 -13.48 -13.52
C GLY A 390 -3.36 -13.11 -12.05
N PRO A 391 -2.12 -13.24 -11.55
CA PRO A 391 -1.82 -13.03 -10.14
C PRO A 391 -1.85 -11.53 -9.79
N ASP A 392 -2.77 -11.17 -8.89
CA ASP A 392 -2.81 -9.89 -8.19
C ASP A 392 -2.94 -10.20 -6.69
N ARG A 393 -4.16 -10.16 -6.16
CA ARG A 393 -4.48 -10.54 -4.78
C ARG A 393 -5.66 -11.48 -4.78
N GLY A 394 -5.48 -12.62 -4.16
CA GLY A 394 -6.52 -13.63 -4.12
C GLY A 394 -6.11 -14.90 -3.40
N TYR A 395 -7.09 -15.68 -3.02
CA TYR A 395 -6.87 -17.01 -2.47
C TYR A 395 -7.91 -18.00 -2.95
N VAL A 396 -7.52 -19.27 -3.01
CA VAL A 396 -8.42 -20.43 -3.06
C VAL A 396 -8.23 -21.24 -1.80
N GLU A 397 -9.32 -21.64 -1.17
CA GLU A 397 -9.27 -22.50 0.01
C GLU A 397 -10.27 -23.65 -0.10
N LEU A 398 -9.89 -24.77 0.53
CA LEU A 398 -10.80 -25.90 0.72
C LEU A 398 -11.67 -25.63 1.94
N ALA A 399 -12.99 -25.51 1.76
CA ALA A 399 -13.93 -25.52 2.88
C ALA A 399 -14.16 -26.93 3.42
N GLY A 400 -14.15 -27.94 2.55
CA GLY A 400 -14.24 -29.33 2.95
C GLY A 400 -14.56 -30.27 1.80
N PHE A 401 -14.47 -31.56 2.06
CA PHE A 401 -14.82 -32.64 1.14
C PHE A 401 -16.20 -33.23 1.46
N SER A 402 -16.89 -33.79 0.48
CA SER A 402 -18.03 -34.66 0.68
C SER A 402 -17.62 -35.96 1.40
N ALA A 403 -18.58 -36.59 2.07
CA ALA A 403 -18.31 -37.81 2.84
C ALA A 403 -17.80 -38.99 1.99
N ASP A 404 -18.27 -39.08 0.75
CA ASP A 404 -17.84 -40.07 -0.25
C ASP A 404 -16.48 -39.74 -0.90
N GLY A 405 -15.98 -38.50 -0.69
CA GLY A 405 -14.74 -38.03 -1.27
C GLY A 405 -14.82 -37.74 -2.78
N ALA A 406 -16.01 -37.68 -3.37
CA ALA A 406 -16.21 -37.40 -4.78
C ALA A 406 -16.30 -35.91 -5.11
N HIS A 407 -16.64 -35.09 -4.12
CA HIS A 407 -16.85 -33.66 -4.29
C HIS A 407 -16.09 -32.85 -3.22
N ALA A 408 -15.92 -31.55 -3.50
CA ALA A 408 -15.36 -30.58 -2.55
C ALA A 408 -16.13 -29.27 -2.60
N VAL A 409 -16.08 -28.51 -1.53
CA VAL A 409 -16.43 -27.09 -1.52
C VAL A 409 -15.15 -26.27 -1.48
N LEU A 410 -14.98 -25.46 -2.51
CA LEU A 410 -13.91 -24.49 -2.65
C LEU A 410 -14.45 -23.09 -2.41
N VAL A 411 -13.61 -22.23 -1.83
CA VAL A 411 -13.90 -20.80 -1.70
C VAL A 411 -12.81 -20.04 -2.43
N ARG A 412 -13.24 -19.18 -3.35
CA ARG A 412 -12.33 -18.29 -4.09
C ARG A 412 -12.63 -16.86 -3.71
N GLU A 413 -11.60 -16.11 -3.44
CA GLU A 413 -11.70 -14.67 -3.30
C GLU A 413 -10.53 -14.02 -4.04
N SER A 414 -10.85 -13.04 -4.87
CA SER A 414 -9.82 -12.34 -5.63
C SER A 414 -10.24 -10.90 -5.88
N ARG A 415 -9.23 -10.05 -6.02
CA ARG A 415 -9.38 -8.69 -6.50
C ARG A 415 -9.45 -8.74 -8.02
N THR A 416 -10.48 -8.13 -8.60
CA THR A 416 -10.65 -8.01 -10.05
C THR A 416 -11.27 -6.66 -10.35
N GLY A 417 -10.63 -5.86 -11.20
CA GLY A 417 -11.13 -4.53 -11.58
C GLY A 417 -11.34 -3.59 -10.38
N GLY A 418 -10.45 -3.63 -9.38
CA GLY A 418 -10.52 -2.78 -8.19
C GLY A 418 -11.50 -3.25 -7.11
N SER A 419 -12.32 -4.30 -7.36
CA SER A 419 -13.25 -4.87 -6.38
C SER A 419 -12.85 -6.28 -5.98
N VAL A 420 -13.05 -6.62 -4.69
CA VAL A 420 -12.83 -7.97 -4.18
C VAL A 420 -14.13 -8.76 -4.28
N ARG A 421 -14.06 -9.94 -4.90
CA ARG A 421 -15.21 -10.84 -5.08
C ARG A 421 -14.94 -12.18 -4.43
N ARG A 422 -15.89 -12.65 -3.64
CA ARG A 422 -15.86 -13.97 -3.02
C ARG A 422 -16.91 -14.88 -3.66
N SER A 423 -16.53 -16.12 -3.99
CA SER A 423 -17.43 -17.16 -4.47
C SER A 423 -17.21 -18.47 -3.76
N PHE A 424 -18.28 -19.23 -3.64
CA PHE A 424 -18.32 -20.59 -3.10
C PHE A 424 -18.68 -21.53 -4.23
N GLU A 425 -17.91 -22.60 -4.39
CA GLU A 425 -18.09 -23.54 -5.51
C GLU A 425 -18.16 -24.97 -4.96
N SER A 426 -19.21 -25.72 -5.33
CA SER A 426 -19.18 -27.18 -5.22
C SER A 426 -18.58 -27.75 -6.50
N VAL A 427 -17.61 -28.64 -6.34
CA VAL A 427 -16.79 -29.16 -7.46
C VAL A 427 -16.78 -30.69 -7.41
N THR A 428 -16.99 -31.33 -8.56
CA THR A 428 -16.77 -32.76 -8.74
C THR A 428 -15.29 -33.03 -8.93
N LEU A 429 -14.67 -33.79 -8.02
CA LEU A 429 -13.20 -33.97 -8.01
C LEU A 429 -12.66 -34.76 -9.21
N GLY A 430 -13.47 -35.68 -9.76
CA GLY A 430 -13.04 -36.49 -10.92
C GLY A 430 -12.81 -35.65 -12.19
N THR A 431 -13.62 -34.63 -12.42
CA THR A 431 -13.63 -33.81 -13.66
C THR A 431 -13.23 -32.35 -13.42
N LEU A 432 -13.20 -31.89 -12.18
CA LEU A 432 -13.09 -30.50 -11.77
C LEU A 432 -14.23 -29.61 -12.25
N ALA A 433 -15.34 -30.22 -12.67
CA ALA A 433 -16.53 -29.49 -13.05
C ALA A 433 -17.13 -28.78 -11.84
N VAL A 434 -17.48 -27.50 -12.01
CA VAL A 434 -18.21 -26.72 -11.01
C VAL A 434 -19.67 -27.08 -11.10
N ASP A 435 -20.18 -27.83 -10.11
CA ASP A 435 -21.58 -28.25 -10.05
C ASP A 435 -22.49 -27.08 -9.67
N ARG A 436 -22.02 -26.23 -8.77
CA ARG A 436 -22.74 -25.03 -8.33
C ARG A 436 -21.78 -23.95 -7.86
N LYS A 437 -22.10 -22.70 -8.23
CA LYS A 437 -21.40 -21.50 -7.79
C LYS A 437 -22.37 -20.53 -7.13
N ALA A 438 -21.98 -19.91 -6.01
CA ALA A 438 -22.82 -19.00 -5.23
C ALA A 438 -21.99 -17.93 -4.52
N GLY A 439 -22.61 -16.81 -4.15
CA GLY A 439 -21.99 -15.73 -3.38
C GLY A 439 -21.88 -16.00 -1.86
N ASN A 440 -22.55 -17.05 -1.36
CA ASN A 440 -22.47 -17.47 0.03
C ASN A 440 -22.61 -18.99 0.16
N LEU A 441 -22.11 -19.52 1.27
CA LEU A 441 -22.08 -20.97 1.51
C LEU A 441 -23.50 -21.60 1.57
N GLY A 442 -24.48 -20.90 2.18
CA GLY A 442 -25.85 -21.40 2.32
C GLY A 442 -26.54 -21.64 0.98
N ALA A 443 -26.22 -20.81 -0.01
CA ALA A 443 -26.77 -20.92 -1.35
C ALA A 443 -26.25 -22.13 -2.15
N LEU A 444 -25.24 -22.86 -1.66
CA LEU A 444 -24.82 -24.15 -2.22
C LEU A 444 -25.78 -25.33 -1.91
N GLY A 445 -26.82 -25.10 -1.12
CA GLY A 445 -27.80 -26.15 -0.79
C GLY A 445 -27.17 -27.28 0.04
N ALA A 446 -27.31 -28.55 -0.40
CA ALA A 446 -26.78 -29.70 0.33
C ALA A 446 -25.25 -29.66 0.53
N ALA A 447 -24.52 -29.11 -0.44
CA ALA A 447 -23.04 -29.04 -0.41
C ALA A 447 -22.50 -28.18 0.76
N GLN A 448 -23.27 -27.25 1.32
CA GLN A 448 -22.87 -26.46 2.47
C GLN A 448 -22.44 -27.34 3.69
N LYS A 449 -22.99 -28.55 3.79
CA LYS A 449 -22.70 -29.51 4.88
C LYS A 449 -21.29 -30.09 4.78
N TRP A 450 -20.64 -30.02 3.61
CA TRP A 450 -19.27 -30.51 3.41
C TRP A 450 -18.23 -29.57 4.05
N ALA A 451 -18.58 -28.30 4.27
CA ALA A 451 -17.68 -27.36 4.93
C ALA A 451 -17.36 -27.81 6.36
N SER A 452 -16.06 -27.99 6.64
CA SER A 452 -15.56 -28.47 7.92
C SER A 452 -15.76 -27.45 9.04
N ALA A 453 -15.85 -27.95 10.29
CA ALA A 453 -15.92 -27.09 11.47
C ALA A 453 -14.63 -26.27 11.66
N GLU A 454 -13.48 -26.84 11.29
CA GLU A 454 -12.19 -26.14 11.32
C GLU A 454 -12.20 -24.94 10.38
N TRP A 455 -12.60 -25.13 9.14
CA TRP A 455 -12.70 -24.04 8.17
C TRP A 455 -13.68 -22.95 8.64
N ARG A 456 -14.85 -23.33 9.16
CA ARG A 456 -15.88 -22.37 9.63
C ARG A 456 -15.37 -21.48 10.77
N LYS A 457 -14.49 -21.99 11.63
CA LYS A 457 -13.90 -21.21 12.74
C LYS A 457 -12.81 -20.23 12.29
N ARG A 458 -12.17 -20.49 11.15
CA ARG A 458 -10.96 -19.79 10.72
C ARG A 458 -11.13 -19.00 9.43
N THR A 459 -12.22 -19.18 8.70
CA THR A 459 -12.48 -18.38 7.51
C THR A 459 -12.81 -16.95 7.92
N LEU A 460 -12.17 -16.00 7.27
CA LEU A 460 -12.49 -14.59 7.47
C LEU A 460 -13.83 -14.30 6.79
N ALA A 461 -14.79 -13.78 7.57
CA ALA A 461 -15.99 -13.18 7.00
C ALA A 461 -15.63 -11.76 6.58
N LEU A 462 -15.36 -11.57 5.29
CA LEU A 462 -14.96 -10.28 4.73
C LEU A 462 -16.12 -9.30 4.57
N ARG A 463 -17.36 -9.71 4.90
CA ARG A 463 -18.56 -8.87 4.77
C ARG A 463 -19.50 -9.04 5.96
#